data_79e83f1fce15aa75028a532cc8bea13b
#
_entry.id   79e83f1fce15aa75028a532cc8bea13b
#
_cell.length_a   1.000
_cell.length_b   1.000
_cell.length_c   1.000
_cell.angle_alpha   90.00
_cell.angle_beta   90.00
_cell.angle_gamma   90.00
#
_symmetry.space_group_name_H-M   'P 1'
#
loop_
_entity.id
_entity.type
_entity.pdbx_description
1 polymer ?
#
loop_
_entity_poly.entity_id
_entity_poly.type
_entity_poly.pdbx_seq_one_letter_code
_entity_poly.pdbx_strand_id
1 'polypeptide(L)'
;PGHAAFTAMRARGAKVTDIVIVVVAADDRVMPQTKEAISHAQAAGVPIIFAINKIDLPNSDAEKIKGELAEINMMVEDWGGKYQSNDISAKDGTGVKELLEKVLLESEMLALKANPNRNAQGTVVEASLDKGKGFLSTILVQKGTLKVGDYVLAGRCSGKVKALLDERGKKKQSAGPSTPVVLLGLDGAPTAGDEFFVMDSEQDAKKIAAKRMQLQREQSVRTQKHLTLDEIGRRIAIGDFQEVNIIVKGDVDGSIEALSDSLEGLSNEEIKINIIQKAVGQISE
;
A
#
# COMPACT_ATOMS: atom_id res chain seq x y z
N PRO A 1 -2.35 -11.23 2.21
CA PRO A 1 -1.62 -10.03 2.71
C PRO A 1 -0.73 -10.30 3.92
N GLY A 2 -0.78 -11.49 4.54
CA GLY A 2 0.14 -11.89 5.63
C GLY A 2 1.52 -12.35 5.18
N HIS A 3 1.81 -12.41 3.89
CA HIS A 3 3.10 -12.82 3.37
C HIS A 3 4.15 -11.72 3.49
N ALA A 4 5.42 -12.08 3.74
CA ALA A 4 6.53 -11.12 3.87
C ALA A 4 6.71 -10.22 2.64
N ALA A 5 6.42 -10.72 1.44
CA ALA A 5 6.48 -9.97 0.20
C ALA A 5 5.62 -8.68 0.17
N PHE A 6 4.62 -8.54 1.05
CA PHE A 6 3.71 -7.39 1.09
C PHE A 6 4.08 -6.33 2.14
N THR A 7 5.31 -6.32 2.62
CA THR A 7 5.84 -5.34 3.60
C THR A 7 5.63 -3.90 3.16
N ALA A 8 5.98 -3.57 1.92
CA ALA A 8 5.81 -2.23 1.36
C ALA A 8 4.34 -1.78 1.30
N MET A 9 3.42 -2.71 0.98
CA MET A 9 1.98 -2.42 0.97
C MET A 9 1.45 -2.13 2.39
N ARG A 10 1.90 -2.89 3.41
CA ARG A 10 1.53 -2.65 4.81
C ARG A 10 2.05 -1.29 5.30
N ALA A 11 3.30 -0.96 5.00
CA ALA A 11 3.90 0.32 5.35
C ALA A 11 3.17 1.52 4.72
N ARG A 12 2.76 1.40 3.46
CA ARG A 12 1.95 2.43 2.78
C ARG A 12 0.55 2.52 3.36
N GLY A 13 -0.10 1.39 3.60
CA GLY A 13 -1.41 1.33 4.23
C GLY A 13 -1.42 2.06 5.58
N ALA A 14 -0.43 1.80 6.45
CA ALA A 14 -0.32 2.45 7.75
C ALA A 14 -0.18 3.98 7.66
N LYS A 15 0.45 4.53 6.61
CA LYS A 15 0.60 5.98 6.42
C LYS A 15 -0.68 6.70 5.98
N VAL A 16 -1.64 5.99 5.41
CA VAL A 16 -2.87 6.57 4.83
C VAL A 16 -4.10 6.32 5.69
N THR A 17 -3.98 5.49 6.71
CA THR A 17 -5.09 5.12 7.60
C THR A 17 -5.07 5.92 8.89
N ASP A 18 -6.22 6.05 9.53
CA ASP A 18 -6.38 6.73 10.81
C ASP A 18 -6.34 5.73 11.99
N ILE A 19 -6.73 4.48 11.78
CA ILE A 19 -6.74 3.40 12.78
C ILE A 19 -6.30 2.11 12.09
N VAL A 20 -5.49 1.30 12.77
CA VAL A 20 -5.03 -0.01 12.31
C VAL A 20 -5.67 -1.11 13.14
N ILE A 21 -6.30 -2.07 12.49
CA ILE A 21 -6.75 -3.32 13.13
C ILE A 21 -5.73 -4.40 12.80
N VAL A 22 -5.05 -4.91 13.82
CA VAL A 22 -4.10 -6.02 13.68
C VAL A 22 -4.83 -7.32 14.04
N VAL A 23 -5.02 -8.16 13.03
CA VAL A 23 -5.69 -9.46 13.20
C VAL A 23 -4.65 -10.52 13.54
N VAL A 24 -4.85 -11.22 14.66
CA VAL A 24 -4.01 -12.32 15.12
C VAL A 24 -4.87 -13.56 15.29
N ALA A 25 -4.41 -14.70 14.82
CA ALA A 25 -5.16 -15.95 14.97
C ALA A 25 -4.95 -16.57 16.37
N ALA A 26 -6.04 -16.92 17.05
CA ALA A 26 -5.99 -17.51 18.39
C ALA A 26 -5.44 -18.93 18.41
N ASP A 27 -5.41 -19.61 17.27
CA ASP A 27 -4.86 -20.97 17.07
C ASP A 27 -3.37 -20.99 16.73
N ASP A 28 -2.73 -19.82 16.64
CA ASP A 28 -1.35 -19.65 16.19
C ASP A 28 -0.53 -18.88 17.25
N ARG A 29 0.44 -18.10 16.82
CA ARG A 29 1.32 -17.25 17.65
C ARG A 29 1.41 -15.84 17.05
N VAL A 30 2.02 -14.94 17.81
CA VAL A 30 2.40 -13.61 17.27
C VAL A 30 3.57 -13.78 16.29
N MET A 31 3.22 -13.94 15.03
CA MET A 31 4.16 -14.19 13.93
C MET A 31 5.02 -12.96 13.61
N PRO A 32 6.19 -13.11 12.94
CA PRO A 32 7.04 -12.00 12.53
C PRO A 32 6.30 -10.92 11.73
N GLN A 33 5.35 -11.33 10.86
CA GLN A 33 4.53 -10.41 10.07
C GLN A 33 3.59 -9.56 10.94
N THR A 34 3.11 -10.12 12.05
CA THR A 34 2.32 -9.36 13.03
C THR A 34 3.17 -8.30 13.72
N LYS A 35 4.39 -8.65 14.14
CA LYS A 35 5.35 -7.70 14.74
C LYS A 35 5.73 -6.60 13.77
N GLU A 36 5.91 -6.94 12.51
CA GLU A 36 6.15 -5.98 11.44
C GLU A 36 4.97 -5.02 11.23
N ALA A 37 3.73 -5.52 11.16
CA ALA A 37 2.54 -4.70 11.05
C ALA A 37 2.39 -3.72 12.23
N ILE A 38 2.67 -4.18 13.45
CA ILE A 38 2.71 -3.34 14.65
C ILE A 38 3.77 -2.25 14.52
N SER A 39 4.98 -2.60 14.08
CA SER A 39 6.08 -1.66 13.88
C SER A 39 5.72 -0.57 12.87
N HIS A 40 5.08 -0.92 11.76
CA HIS A 40 4.61 0.05 10.76
C HIS A 40 3.54 0.98 11.32
N ALA A 41 2.56 0.47 12.07
CA ALA A 41 1.55 1.28 12.70
C ALA A 41 2.13 2.25 13.75
N GLN A 42 3.09 1.77 14.56
CA GLN A 42 3.82 2.61 15.52
C GLN A 42 4.65 3.70 14.83
N ALA A 43 5.37 3.35 13.76
CA ALA A 43 6.16 4.30 12.98
C ALA A 43 5.28 5.38 12.31
N ALA A 44 4.04 5.02 11.94
CA ALA A 44 3.06 5.96 11.42
C ALA A 44 2.34 6.77 12.52
N GLY A 45 2.50 6.41 13.80
CA GLY A 45 1.84 7.07 14.93
C GLY A 45 0.33 6.82 14.99
N VAL A 46 -0.15 5.72 14.42
CA VAL A 46 -1.58 5.39 14.29
C VAL A 46 -2.01 4.46 15.42
N PRO A 47 -3.19 4.68 16.04
CA PRO A 47 -3.75 3.77 17.04
C PRO A 47 -3.93 2.36 16.50
N ILE A 48 -3.69 1.37 17.38
CA ILE A 48 -3.78 -0.05 17.06
C ILE A 48 -4.88 -0.68 17.90
N ILE A 49 -5.75 -1.44 17.25
CA ILE A 49 -6.74 -2.30 17.88
C ILE A 49 -6.41 -3.75 17.51
N PHE A 50 -6.34 -4.64 18.49
CA PHE A 50 -6.10 -6.07 18.24
C PHE A 50 -7.41 -6.83 18.06
N ALA A 51 -7.49 -7.62 16.99
CA ALA A 51 -8.59 -8.54 16.76
C ALA A 51 -8.05 -9.98 16.84
N ILE A 52 -8.34 -10.66 17.94
CA ILE A 52 -7.92 -12.05 18.16
C ILE A 52 -8.97 -12.94 17.50
N ASN A 53 -8.64 -13.47 16.33
CA ASN A 53 -9.57 -14.16 15.44
C ASN A 53 -9.49 -15.69 15.62
N LYS A 54 -10.50 -16.38 15.09
CA LYS A 54 -10.66 -17.84 15.11
C LYS A 54 -10.90 -18.43 16.49
N ILE A 55 -11.62 -17.72 17.36
CA ILE A 55 -12.00 -18.26 18.69
C ILE A 55 -12.97 -19.45 18.60
N ASP A 56 -13.54 -19.70 17.43
CA ASP A 56 -14.39 -20.85 17.11
C ASP A 56 -13.63 -22.18 17.04
N LEU A 57 -12.31 -22.17 16.97
CA LEU A 57 -11.51 -23.40 16.87
C LEU A 57 -11.24 -24.02 18.24
N PRO A 58 -11.25 -25.37 18.36
CA PRO A 58 -11.08 -26.06 19.63
C PRO A 58 -9.69 -25.84 20.27
N ASN A 59 -8.69 -25.46 19.48
CA ASN A 59 -7.32 -25.20 19.94
C ASN A 59 -7.02 -23.69 20.07
N SER A 60 -8.04 -22.84 20.05
CA SER A 60 -7.87 -21.40 20.19
C SER A 60 -7.60 -21.03 21.64
N ASP A 61 -6.62 -20.16 21.87
CA ASP A 61 -6.25 -19.63 23.18
C ASP A 61 -5.97 -18.12 23.06
N ALA A 62 -7.02 -17.32 23.26
CA ALA A 62 -6.92 -15.87 23.19
C ALA A 62 -6.03 -15.29 24.29
N GLU A 63 -6.06 -15.88 25.50
CA GLU A 63 -5.26 -15.40 26.63
C GLU A 63 -3.76 -15.60 26.39
N LYS A 64 -3.37 -16.69 25.73
CA LYS A 64 -1.99 -16.90 25.29
C LYS A 64 -1.53 -15.81 24.32
N ILE A 65 -2.35 -15.43 23.35
CA ILE A 65 -2.02 -14.36 22.40
C ILE A 65 -1.88 -13.02 23.12
N LYS A 66 -2.77 -12.69 24.09
CA LYS A 66 -2.65 -11.49 24.91
C LYS A 66 -1.33 -11.48 25.71
N GLY A 67 -0.89 -12.66 26.22
CA GLY A 67 0.41 -12.83 26.87
C GLY A 67 1.58 -12.55 25.93
N GLU A 68 1.59 -13.15 24.72
CA GLU A 68 2.63 -12.92 23.72
C GLU A 68 2.67 -11.44 23.23
N LEU A 69 1.52 -10.77 23.16
CA LEU A 69 1.45 -9.33 22.88
C LEU A 69 2.06 -8.50 24.02
N ALA A 70 1.80 -8.87 25.27
CA ALA A 70 2.39 -8.20 26.44
C ALA A 70 3.93 -8.33 26.48
N GLU A 71 4.49 -9.48 26.07
CA GLU A 71 5.95 -9.70 25.98
C GLU A 71 6.64 -8.71 25.00
N ILE A 72 5.93 -8.26 23.97
CA ILE A 72 6.43 -7.26 23.01
C ILE A 72 6.00 -5.83 23.36
N ASN A 73 5.62 -5.58 24.61
CA ASN A 73 5.14 -4.29 25.13
C ASN A 73 3.83 -3.79 24.49
N MET A 74 2.99 -4.70 23.97
CA MET A 74 1.65 -4.41 23.43
C MET A 74 0.56 -4.90 24.38
N MET A 75 0.64 -4.47 25.66
CA MET A 75 -0.32 -4.88 26.67
C MET A 75 -1.73 -4.39 26.33
N VAL A 76 -2.68 -5.33 26.32
CA VAL A 76 -4.08 -5.05 26.02
C VAL A 76 -4.83 -4.46 27.21
N GLU A 77 -5.95 -3.77 26.95
CA GLU A 77 -6.76 -3.08 27.95
C GLU A 77 -7.27 -4.04 29.06
N ASP A 78 -7.67 -5.25 28.68
CA ASP A 78 -8.12 -6.29 29.61
C ASP A 78 -7.08 -6.60 30.70
N TRP A 79 -5.80 -6.40 30.43
CA TRP A 79 -4.69 -6.60 31.35
C TRP A 79 -4.12 -5.28 31.91
N GLY A 80 -4.88 -4.18 31.79
CA GLY A 80 -4.48 -2.85 32.27
C GLY A 80 -3.54 -2.09 31.35
N GLY A 81 -3.39 -2.52 30.11
CA GLY A 81 -2.62 -1.83 29.07
C GLY A 81 -3.40 -0.73 28.38
N LYS A 82 -2.84 -0.18 27.31
CA LYS A 82 -3.41 0.92 26.52
C LYS A 82 -4.03 0.50 25.19
N TYR A 83 -3.82 -0.74 24.75
CA TYR A 83 -4.29 -1.20 23.46
C TYR A 83 -5.63 -1.91 23.59
N GLN A 84 -6.60 -1.48 22.79
CA GLN A 84 -7.89 -2.16 22.72
C GLN A 84 -7.73 -3.51 22.04
N SER A 85 -8.43 -4.52 22.54
CA SER A 85 -8.48 -5.85 21.93
C SER A 85 -9.90 -6.39 21.92
N ASN A 86 -10.21 -7.25 20.95
CA ASN A 86 -11.47 -7.98 20.92
C ASN A 86 -11.27 -9.39 20.39
N ASP A 87 -11.89 -10.36 21.06
CA ASP A 87 -11.87 -11.74 20.64
C ASP A 87 -13.01 -11.98 19.64
N ILE A 88 -12.69 -12.48 18.43
CA ILE A 88 -13.65 -12.58 17.34
C ILE A 88 -13.60 -13.94 16.63
N SER A 89 -14.71 -14.31 16.02
CA SER A 89 -14.75 -15.30 14.94
C SER A 89 -15.27 -14.63 13.66
N ALA A 90 -14.37 -14.40 12.72
CA ALA A 90 -14.76 -13.85 11.43
C ALA A 90 -15.65 -14.81 10.62
N LYS A 91 -15.61 -16.11 10.93
CA LYS A 91 -16.41 -17.14 10.29
C LYS A 91 -17.87 -17.06 10.73
N ASP A 92 -18.09 -16.93 12.03
CA ASP A 92 -19.43 -16.97 12.63
C ASP A 92 -19.99 -15.57 12.86
N GLY A 93 -19.15 -14.53 12.76
CA GLY A 93 -19.51 -13.15 13.03
C GLY A 93 -19.49 -12.76 14.51
N THR A 94 -19.11 -13.68 15.39
CA THR A 94 -19.03 -13.44 16.85
C THR A 94 -17.97 -12.39 17.15
N GLY A 95 -18.28 -11.41 18.02
CA GLY A 95 -17.35 -10.36 18.45
C GLY A 95 -17.06 -9.28 17.41
N VAL A 96 -17.54 -9.41 16.16
CA VAL A 96 -17.26 -8.43 15.09
C VAL A 96 -17.95 -7.10 15.35
N LYS A 97 -19.17 -7.12 15.90
CA LYS A 97 -19.91 -5.91 16.23
C LYS A 97 -19.21 -5.10 17.32
N GLU A 98 -18.78 -5.77 18.36
CA GLU A 98 -18.04 -5.20 19.48
C GLU A 98 -16.68 -4.61 19.03
N LEU A 99 -15.99 -5.30 18.11
CA LEU A 99 -14.78 -4.76 17.47
C LEU A 99 -15.07 -3.45 16.73
N LEU A 100 -16.15 -3.39 15.95
CA LEU A 100 -16.53 -2.17 15.23
C LEU A 100 -16.94 -1.03 16.19
N GLU A 101 -17.59 -1.35 17.32
CA GLU A 101 -17.90 -0.36 18.35
C GLU A 101 -16.61 0.24 18.96
N LYS A 102 -15.57 -0.59 19.21
CA LYS A 102 -14.24 -0.10 19.64
C LYS A 102 -13.58 0.79 18.59
N VAL A 103 -13.67 0.44 17.31
CA VAL A 103 -13.17 1.28 16.22
C VAL A 103 -13.88 2.64 16.18
N LEU A 104 -15.21 2.65 16.35
CA LEU A 104 -15.98 3.90 16.40
C LEU A 104 -15.57 4.75 17.59
N LEU A 105 -15.40 4.16 18.76
CA LEU A 105 -14.96 4.86 19.97
C LEU A 105 -13.58 5.51 19.75
N GLU A 106 -12.62 4.76 19.18
CA GLU A 106 -11.29 5.30 18.88
C GLU A 106 -11.36 6.45 17.86
N SER A 107 -12.22 6.32 16.84
CA SER A 107 -12.40 7.37 15.83
C SER A 107 -13.01 8.67 16.42
N GLU A 108 -13.89 8.55 17.42
CA GLU A 108 -14.44 9.70 18.14
C GLU A 108 -13.37 10.38 18.98
N MET A 109 -12.50 9.61 19.65
CA MET A 109 -11.38 10.14 20.43
C MET A 109 -10.39 10.91 19.55
N LEU A 110 -10.13 10.44 18.33
CA LEU A 110 -9.27 11.10 17.35
C LEU A 110 -9.88 12.41 16.79
N ALA A 111 -11.20 12.63 16.96
CA ALA A 111 -11.94 13.79 16.47
C ALA A 111 -11.63 14.12 15.00
N LEU A 112 -11.64 13.09 14.13
CA LEU A 112 -11.28 13.19 12.72
C LEU A 112 -12.14 14.21 11.99
N LYS A 113 -11.49 15.11 11.22
CA LYS A 113 -12.16 16.19 10.48
C LYS A 113 -11.55 16.34 9.09
N ALA A 114 -12.41 16.53 8.09
CA ALA A 114 -11.98 16.84 6.73
C ALA A 114 -12.89 17.91 6.11
N ASN A 115 -12.32 18.80 5.30
CA ASN A 115 -13.07 19.83 4.58
C ASN A 115 -13.44 19.32 3.19
N PRO A 116 -14.72 19.12 2.86
CA PRO A 116 -15.16 18.70 1.53
C PRO A 116 -15.15 19.83 0.50
N ASN A 117 -15.17 21.12 0.94
CA ASN A 117 -15.32 22.27 0.08
C ASN A 117 -13.97 22.81 -0.41
N ARG A 118 -13.16 21.95 -0.98
CA ARG A 118 -11.86 22.27 -1.61
C ARG A 118 -11.54 21.28 -2.71
N ASN A 119 -10.52 21.56 -3.52
CA ASN A 119 -9.98 20.63 -4.50
C ASN A 119 -9.55 19.33 -3.81
N ALA A 120 -9.88 18.19 -4.42
CA ALA A 120 -9.57 16.90 -3.82
C ALA A 120 -8.06 16.66 -3.77
N GLN A 121 -7.67 16.05 -2.66
CA GLN A 121 -6.33 15.54 -2.40
C GLN A 121 -6.46 14.20 -1.71
N GLY A 122 -5.56 13.28 -2.01
CA GLY A 122 -5.51 11.97 -1.37
C GLY A 122 -4.37 11.13 -1.92
N THR A 123 -4.50 9.82 -1.79
CA THR A 123 -3.43 8.89 -2.11
C THR A 123 -3.91 7.81 -3.07
N VAL A 124 -3.02 7.39 -3.96
CA VAL A 124 -3.21 6.23 -4.83
C VAL A 124 -2.97 4.96 -4.01
N VAL A 125 -3.99 4.13 -3.89
CA VAL A 125 -3.89 2.84 -3.19
C VAL A 125 -3.31 1.78 -4.12
N GLU A 126 -3.80 1.75 -5.36
CA GLU A 126 -3.42 0.76 -6.35
C GLU A 126 -3.62 1.29 -7.78
N ALA A 127 -2.84 0.79 -8.71
CA ALA A 127 -3.03 1.05 -10.13
C ALA A 127 -2.99 -0.27 -10.91
N SER A 128 -3.91 -0.42 -11.85
CA SER A 128 -4.04 -1.61 -12.69
C SER A 128 -4.36 -1.24 -14.13
N LEU A 129 -4.12 -2.17 -15.04
CA LEU A 129 -4.46 -2.01 -16.45
C LEU A 129 -5.58 -3.00 -16.84
N ASP A 130 -6.74 -2.45 -17.17
CA ASP A 130 -7.87 -3.21 -17.73
C ASP A 130 -7.82 -3.17 -19.26
N LYS A 131 -8.02 -4.33 -19.92
CA LYS A 131 -7.96 -4.46 -21.39
C LYS A 131 -9.01 -3.62 -22.12
N GLY A 132 -10.15 -3.34 -21.48
CA GLY A 132 -11.26 -2.61 -22.10
C GLY A 132 -11.36 -1.15 -21.66
N LYS A 133 -10.99 -0.85 -20.41
CA LYS A 133 -11.15 0.47 -19.79
C LYS A 133 -9.87 1.29 -19.74
N GLY A 134 -8.70 0.67 -19.97
CA GLY A 134 -7.39 1.31 -19.86
C GLY A 134 -6.89 1.35 -18.41
N PHE A 135 -6.14 2.38 -18.06
CA PHE A 135 -5.59 2.50 -16.70
C PHE A 135 -6.69 2.80 -15.68
N LEU A 136 -6.79 1.95 -14.68
CA LEU A 136 -7.63 2.07 -13.50
C LEU A 136 -6.75 2.42 -12.31
N SER A 137 -7.12 3.44 -11.56
CA SER A 137 -6.39 3.82 -10.34
C SER A 137 -7.37 3.85 -9.18
N THR A 138 -7.19 2.96 -8.22
CA THR A 138 -7.91 3.00 -6.94
C THR A 138 -7.28 4.07 -6.07
N ILE A 139 -8.06 5.09 -5.73
CA ILE A 139 -7.62 6.24 -4.94
C ILE A 139 -8.46 6.37 -3.68
N LEU A 140 -7.85 6.85 -2.62
CA LEU A 140 -8.53 7.26 -1.39
C LEU A 140 -8.53 8.79 -1.32
N VAL A 141 -9.72 9.38 -1.39
CA VAL A 141 -9.87 10.83 -1.19
C VAL A 141 -9.73 11.13 0.30
N GLN A 142 -8.73 11.92 0.69
CA GLN A 142 -8.52 12.29 2.08
C GLN A 142 -9.13 13.66 2.42
N LYS A 143 -9.06 14.60 1.48
CA LYS A 143 -9.56 15.98 1.65
C LYS A 143 -10.23 16.43 0.36
N GLY A 144 -11.19 17.34 0.48
CA GLY A 144 -11.89 17.91 -0.68
C GLY A 144 -12.89 16.95 -1.31
N THR A 145 -13.41 17.35 -2.47
CA THR A 145 -14.36 16.54 -3.25
C THR A 145 -13.86 16.39 -4.67
N LEU A 146 -13.70 15.15 -5.11
CA LEU A 146 -13.34 14.79 -6.48
C LEU A 146 -14.62 14.61 -7.30
N LYS A 147 -14.65 15.19 -8.51
CA LYS A 147 -15.79 15.12 -9.42
C LYS A 147 -15.37 14.57 -10.78
N VAL A 148 -16.34 13.97 -11.48
CA VAL A 148 -16.12 13.62 -12.89
C VAL A 148 -15.91 14.90 -13.70
N GLY A 149 -14.86 14.91 -14.50
CA GLY A 149 -14.46 16.08 -15.28
C GLY A 149 -13.28 16.87 -14.71
N ASP A 150 -12.91 16.66 -13.46
CA ASP A 150 -11.75 17.29 -12.83
C ASP A 150 -10.43 16.87 -13.50
N TYR A 151 -9.44 17.73 -13.44
CA TYR A 151 -8.07 17.39 -13.85
C TYR A 151 -7.27 16.92 -12.66
N VAL A 152 -6.74 15.69 -12.75
CA VAL A 152 -5.99 15.05 -11.68
C VAL A 152 -4.52 14.90 -12.08
N LEU A 153 -3.66 15.21 -11.13
CA LEU A 153 -2.23 14.91 -11.15
C LEU A 153 -1.97 13.84 -10.07
N ALA A 154 -1.54 12.66 -10.45
CA ALA A 154 -1.18 11.56 -9.54
C ALA A 154 0.26 11.13 -9.81
N GLY A 155 1.16 11.40 -8.85
CA GLY A 155 2.58 11.17 -9.06
C GLY A 155 3.11 11.84 -10.33
N ARG A 156 3.48 11.04 -11.33
CA ARG A 156 3.95 11.46 -12.67
C ARG A 156 2.88 11.39 -13.76
N CYS A 157 1.69 10.89 -13.43
CA CYS A 157 0.59 10.75 -14.37
C CYS A 157 -0.39 11.91 -14.20
N SER A 158 -0.99 12.33 -15.31
CA SER A 158 -2.03 13.35 -15.31
C SER A 158 -3.21 12.91 -16.17
N GLY A 159 -4.37 13.48 -15.96
CA GLY A 159 -5.52 13.19 -16.79
C GLY A 159 -6.80 13.81 -16.33
N LYS A 160 -7.80 13.79 -17.21
CA LYS A 160 -9.15 14.22 -16.89
C LYS A 160 -9.96 13.03 -16.39
N VAL A 161 -10.62 13.18 -15.26
CA VAL A 161 -11.51 12.15 -14.69
C VAL A 161 -12.65 11.88 -15.69
N LYS A 162 -12.62 10.74 -16.34
CA LYS A 162 -13.66 10.28 -17.27
C LYS A 162 -14.82 9.61 -16.54
N ALA A 163 -14.51 8.83 -15.50
CA ALA A 163 -15.49 8.18 -14.66
C ALA A 163 -14.89 7.88 -13.28
N LEU A 164 -15.75 7.85 -12.27
CA LEU A 164 -15.48 7.34 -10.94
C LEU A 164 -16.39 6.12 -10.71
N LEU A 165 -15.81 5.04 -10.20
CA LEU A 165 -16.53 3.82 -9.87
C LEU A 165 -16.42 3.54 -8.38
N ASP A 166 -17.45 2.99 -7.80
CA ASP A 166 -17.43 2.46 -6.44
C ASP A 166 -16.78 1.04 -6.42
N GLU A 167 -16.67 0.46 -5.22
CA GLU A 167 -16.16 -0.90 -5.01
C GLU A 167 -16.96 -2.00 -5.74
N ARG A 168 -18.19 -1.70 -6.16
CA ARG A 168 -19.06 -2.61 -6.93
C ARG A 168 -19.05 -2.32 -8.42
N GLY A 169 -18.20 -1.41 -8.88
CA GLY A 169 -18.11 -1.00 -10.28
C GLY A 169 -19.23 -0.07 -10.77
N LYS A 170 -20.07 0.46 -9.87
CA LYS A 170 -21.13 1.43 -10.24
C LYS A 170 -20.53 2.83 -10.37
N LYS A 171 -21.04 3.59 -11.34
CA LYS A 171 -20.59 4.97 -11.58
C LYS A 171 -21.05 5.90 -10.46
N LYS A 172 -20.10 6.71 -9.95
CA LYS A 172 -20.34 7.85 -9.05
C LYS A 172 -20.05 9.16 -9.79
N GLN A 173 -20.74 10.23 -9.43
CA GLN A 173 -20.50 11.58 -9.97
C GLN A 173 -19.44 12.33 -9.18
N SER A 174 -19.33 12.04 -7.90
CA SER A 174 -18.37 12.67 -6.99
C SER A 174 -17.99 11.73 -5.84
N ALA A 175 -16.82 12.00 -5.26
CA ALA A 175 -16.30 11.33 -4.07
C ALA A 175 -15.78 12.38 -3.09
N GLY A 176 -16.34 12.37 -1.88
CA GLY A 176 -15.92 13.23 -0.76
C GLY A 176 -14.77 12.62 0.05
N PRO A 177 -14.40 13.26 1.17
CA PRO A 177 -13.38 12.75 2.07
C PRO A 177 -13.66 11.32 2.56
N SER A 178 -12.59 10.58 2.84
CA SER A 178 -12.61 9.16 3.30
C SER A 178 -13.35 8.21 2.37
N THR A 179 -13.46 8.57 1.08
CA THR A 179 -14.16 7.73 0.10
C THR A 179 -13.16 7.08 -0.84
N PRO A 180 -13.04 5.74 -0.85
CA PRO A 180 -12.28 5.04 -1.89
C PRO A 180 -13.10 5.00 -3.19
N VAL A 181 -12.43 5.26 -4.30
CA VAL A 181 -13.03 5.18 -5.64
C VAL A 181 -12.01 4.71 -6.67
N VAL A 182 -12.50 4.03 -7.71
CA VAL A 182 -11.68 3.71 -8.88
C VAL A 182 -11.83 4.84 -9.89
N LEU A 183 -10.72 5.47 -10.21
CA LEU A 183 -10.62 6.58 -11.16
C LEU A 183 -10.23 6.06 -12.54
N LEU A 184 -10.94 6.51 -13.57
CA LEU A 184 -10.61 6.31 -14.98
C LEU A 184 -10.25 7.64 -15.62
N GLY A 185 -9.18 7.66 -16.44
CA GLY A 185 -8.87 8.83 -17.27
C GLY A 185 -7.45 9.34 -17.14
N LEU A 186 -6.59 8.73 -16.31
CA LEU A 186 -5.17 9.02 -16.31
C LEU A 186 -4.47 8.51 -17.57
N ASP A 187 -3.39 9.18 -17.96
CA ASP A 187 -2.55 8.87 -19.11
C ASP A 187 -1.58 7.69 -18.87
N GLY A 188 -1.49 7.20 -17.64
CA GLY A 188 -0.64 6.09 -17.23
C GLY A 188 -1.06 5.50 -15.90
N ALA A 189 -0.33 4.48 -15.44
CA ALA A 189 -0.46 3.93 -14.10
C ALA A 189 0.42 4.74 -13.13
N PRO A 190 -0.16 5.46 -12.16
CA PRO A 190 0.61 6.05 -11.07
C PRO A 190 1.13 4.94 -10.15
N THR A 191 2.16 5.25 -9.38
CA THR A 191 2.71 4.32 -8.41
C THR A 191 1.81 4.26 -7.16
N ALA A 192 1.60 3.07 -6.61
CA ALA A 192 0.88 2.92 -5.36
C ALA A 192 1.59 3.70 -4.23
N GLY A 193 0.84 4.50 -3.47
CA GLY A 193 1.38 5.43 -2.48
C GLY A 193 1.63 6.86 -2.98
N ASP A 194 1.54 7.10 -4.29
CA ASP A 194 1.62 8.48 -4.83
C ASP A 194 0.48 9.34 -4.31
N GLU A 195 0.76 10.59 -4.00
CA GLU A 195 -0.27 11.57 -3.74
C GLU A 195 -0.93 12.04 -5.04
N PHE A 196 -2.25 12.23 -5.00
CA PHE A 196 -2.97 12.87 -6.09
C PHE A 196 -3.56 14.22 -5.65
N PHE A 197 -3.65 15.12 -6.63
CA PHE A 197 -4.20 16.46 -6.47
C PHE A 197 -5.12 16.78 -7.62
N VAL A 198 -6.25 17.41 -7.32
CA VAL A 198 -7.08 18.06 -8.35
C VAL A 198 -6.47 19.42 -8.67
N MET A 199 -6.24 19.66 -9.94
CA MET A 199 -5.66 20.90 -10.49
C MET A 199 -6.74 21.70 -11.20
N ASP A 200 -6.66 23.03 -11.11
CA ASP A 200 -7.61 23.94 -11.79
C ASP A 200 -7.34 24.02 -13.30
N SER A 201 -6.10 23.71 -13.72
CA SER A 201 -5.67 23.80 -15.11
C SER A 201 -5.06 22.47 -15.61
N GLU A 202 -5.54 22.00 -16.76
CA GLU A 202 -4.97 20.84 -17.45
C GLU A 202 -3.49 21.09 -17.85
N GLN A 203 -3.18 22.30 -18.28
CA GLN A 203 -1.83 22.64 -18.74
C GLN A 203 -0.81 22.55 -17.60
N ASP A 204 -1.19 23.00 -16.40
CA ASP A 204 -0.31 22.97 -15.24
C ASP A 204 -0.11 21.52 -14.74
N ALA A 205 -1.18 20.71 -14.74
CA ALA A 205 -1.08 19.29 -14.42
C ALA A 205 -0.10 18.58 -15.38
N LYS A 206 -0.23 18.80 -16.68
CA LYS A 206 0.68 18.22 -17.69
C LYS A 206 2.12 18.70 -17.57
N LYS A 207 2.34 19.99 -17.30
CA LYS A 207 3.69 20.55 -17.11
C LYS A 207 4.39 19.93 -15.90
N ILE A 208 3.67 19.79 -14.78
CA ILE A 208 4.22 19.20 -13.56
C ILE A 208 4.50 17.71 -13.78
N ALA A 209 3.58 16.96 -14.39
CA ALA A 209 3.76 15.55 -14.73
C ALA A 209 5.00 15.34 -15.62
N ALA A 210 5.14 16.12 -16.69
CA ALA A 210 6.28 16.05 -17.60
C ALA A 210 7.62 16.35 -16.89
N LYS A 211 7.64 17.36 -16.01
CA LYS A 211 8.83 17.70 -15.23
C LYS A 211 9.21 16.59 -14.24
N ARG A 212 8.24 15.99 -13.56
CA ARG A 212 8.47 14.84 -12.66
C ARG A 212 9.00 13.63 -13.43
N MET A 213 8.45 13.35 -14.61
CA MET A 213 8.92 12.27 -15.47
C MET A 213 10.36 12.52 -15.96
N GLN A 214 10.70 13.75 -16.32
CA GLN A 214 12.07 14.11 -16.70
C GLN A 214 13.05 13.91 -15.55
N LEU A 215 12.72 14.42 -14.36
CA LEU A 215 13.56 14.26 -13.16
C LEU A 215 13.80 12.79 -12.83
N GLN A 216 12.77 11.96 -12.93
CA GLN A 216 12.91 10.52 -12.69
C GLN A 216 13.83 9.86 -13.72
N ARG A 217 13.73 10.23 -15.00
CA ARG A 217 14.66 9.74 -16.04
C ARG A 217 16.09 10.14 -15.74
N GLU A 218 16.32 11.39 -15.35
CA GLU A 218 17.65 11.88 -14.99
C GLU A 218 18.20 11.15 -13.77
N GLN A 219 17.36 10.88 -12.77
CA GLN A 219 17.76 10.11 -11.59
C GLN A 219 18.09 8.65 -11.95
N SER A 220 17.27 8.00 -12.77
CA SER A 220 17.50 6.61 -13.20
C SER A 220 18.81 6.47 -14.00
N VAL A 221 19.12 7.44 -14.86
CA VAL A 221 20.40 7.45 -15.59
C VAL A 221 21.58 7.65 -14.64
N ARG A 222 21.47 8.50 -13.62
CA ARG A 222 22.53 8.74 -12.64
C ARG A 222 22.73 7.55 -11.68
N THR A 223 21.66 6.81 -11.36
CA THR A 223 21.73 5.63 -10.49
C THR A 223 22.22 4.38 -11.23
N GLN A 224 22.18 4.35 -12.56
CA GLN A 224 22.88 3.34 -13.35
C GLN A 224 24.39 3.56 -13.18
N LYS A 225 24.98 2.89 -12.21
CA LYS A 225 26.44 2.88 -12.03
C LYS A 225 27.06 2.33 -13.30
N HIS A 226 27.79 3.17 -14.04
CA HIS A 226 28.71 2.67 -15.05
C HIS A 226 29.73 1.78 -14.36
N LEU A 227 29.83 0.52 -14.79
CA LEU A 227 30.86 -0.40 -14.34
C LEU A 227 32.23 0.26 -14.52
N THR A 228 32.92 0.51 -13.42
CA THR A 228 34.29 1.01 -13.48
C THR A 228 35.25 -0.13 -13.85
N LEU A 229 36.41 0.18 -14.47
CA LEU A 229 37.42 -0.83 -14.80
C LEU A 229 37.89 -1.60 -13.58
N ASP A 230 37.94 -0.94 -12.40
CA ASP A 230 38.27 -1.58 -11.12
C ASP A 230 37.22 -2.60 -10.68
N GLU A 231 35.96 -2.33 -10.95
CA GLU A 231 34.83 -3.21 -10.63
C GLU A 231 34.81 -4.43 -11.58
N ILE A 232 35.17 -4.20 -12.85
CA ILE A 232 35.36 -5.28 -13.82
C ILE A 232 36.57 -6.14 -13.42
N GLY A 233 37.69 -5.52 -13.01
CA GLY A 233 38.87 -6.23 -12.54
C GLY A 233 38.58 -7.09 -11.29
N ARG A 234 37.84 -6.58 -10.32
CA ARG A 234 37.38 -7.36 -9.15
C ARG A 234 36.47 -8.53 -9.55
N ARG A 235 35.54 -8.33 -10.48
CA ARG A 235 34.63 -9.39 -10.95
C ARG A 235 35.40 -10.50 -11.65
N ILE A 236 36.41 -10.18 -12.46
CA ILE A 236 37.30 -11.18 -13.10
C ILE A 236 38.09 -11.95 -12.07
N ALA A 237 38.55 -11.30 -10.97
CA ALA A 237 39.32 -11.94 -9.93
C ALA A 237 38.50 -12.85 -9.00
N ILE A 238 37.20 -12.64 -8.87
CA ILE A 238 36.27 -13.42 -8.01
C ILE A 238 35.78 -14.70 -8.74
N GLY A 239 35.87 -14.78 -10.07
CA GLY A 239 35.41 -15.92 -10.87
C GLY A 239 34.03 -15.66 -11.53
N ASP A 240 33.35 -16.73 -11.93
CA ASP A 240 32.11 -16.70 -12.73
C ASP A 240 30.93 -16.06 -11.98
N PHE A 241 30.92 -14.71 -11.91
CA PHE A 241 29.80 -13.95 -11.39
C PHE A 241 28.75 -13.78 -12.52
N GLN A 242 27.58 -14.38 -12.33
CA GLN A 242 26.49 -14.30 -13.30
C GLN A 242 25.47 -13.22 -12.91
N GLU A 243 25.11 -12.36 -13.85
CA GLU A 243 24.02 -11.40 -13.70
C GLU A 243 22.79 -11.87 -14.48
N VAL A 244 21.67 -12.02 -13.78
CA VAL A 244 20.37 -12.30 -14.40
C VAL A 244 19.58 -11.00 -14.48
N ASN A 245 19.40 -10.51 -15.70
CA ASN A 245 18.66 -9.30 -15.96
C ASN A 245 17.18 -9.64 -16.25
N ILE A 246 16.27 -9.12 -15.42
CA ILE A 246 14.84 -9.44 -15.48
C ILE A 246 14.02 -8.18 -15.77
N ILE A 247 13.02 -8.33 -16.65
CA ILE A 247 11.94 -7.35 -16.83
C ILE A 247 10.68 -7.92 -16.20
N VAL A 248 10.09 -7.18 -15.26
CA VAL A 248 8.88 -7.62 -14.57
C VAL A 248 7.68 -6.83 -15.09
N LYS A 249 6.68 -7.53 -15.57
CA LYS A 249 5.40 -6.95 -15.98
C LYS A 249 4.25 -7.70 -15.32
N GLY A 250 3.22 -6.98 -14.92
CA GLY A 250 2.00 -7.51 -14.32
C GLY A 250 0.81 -6.60 -14.60
N ASP A 251 -0.34 -7.01 -14.14
CA ASP A 251 -1.60 -6.27 -14.26
C ASP A 251 -1.81 -5.25 -13.14
N VAL A 252 -1.14 -5.45 -11.99
CA VAL A 252 -1.29 -4.63 -10.78
C VAL A 252 0.09 -4.21 -10.25
N ASP A 253 0.24 -2.91 -9.94
CA ASP A 253 1.51 -2.31 -9.49
C ASP A 253 2.06 -2.95 -8.20
N GLY A 254 1.21 -3.14 -7.18
CA GLY A 254 1.64 -3.74 -5.92
C GLY A 254 2.13 -5.20 -6.04
N SER A 255 1.58 -5.98 -6.98
CA SER A 255 2.04 -7.36 -7.24
C SER A 255 3.42 -7.36 -7.91
N ILE A 256 3.67 -6.43 -8.82
CA ILE A 256 4.95 -6.26 -9.50
C ILE A 256 6.03 -5.88 -8.49
N GLU A 257 5.73 -4.97 -7.57
CA GLU A 257 6.64 -4.56 -6.51
C GLU A 257 7.01 -5.74 -5.61
N ALA A 258 6.01 -6.46 -5.07
CA ALA A 258 6.23 -7.59 -4.20
C ALA A 258 7.05 -8.71 -4.87
N LEU A 259 6.77 -8.99 -6.14
CA LEU A 259 7.53 -9.98 -6.92
C LEU A 259 8.97 -9.51 -7.14
N SER A 260 9.15 -8.23 -7.46
CA SER A 260 10.48 -7.65 -7.66
C SER A 260 11.35 -7.74 -6.42
N ASP A 261 10.82 -7.34 -5.27
CA ASP A 261 11.55 -7.38 -4.00
C ASP A 261 11.89 -8.83 -3.60
N SER A 262 10.98 -9.79 -3.88
CA SER A 262 11.24 -11.20 -3.64
C SER A 262 12.32 -11.76 -4.56
N LEU A 263 12.34 -11.36 -5.84
CA LEU A 263 13.38 -11.77 -6.80
C LEU A 263 14.74 -11.17 -6.46
N GLU A 264 14.80 -9.88 -6.11
CA GLU A 264 16.04 -9.24 -5.68
C GLU A 264 16.62 -9.90 -4.41
N GLY A 265 15.75 -10.34 -3.48
CA GLY A 265 16.12 -11.07 -2.28
C GLY A 265 16.72 -12.46 -2.51
N LEU A 266 16.53 -13.05 -3.70
CA LEU A 266 17.16 -14.32 -4.08
C LEU A 266 18.61 -14.17 -4.55
N SER A 267 19.11 -12.93 -4.68
CA SER A 267 20.50 -12.68 -5.08
C SER A 267 21.46 -13.27 -4.04
N ASN A 268 22.51 -13.91 -4.50
CA ASN A 268 23.59 -14.44 -3.69
C ASN A 268 24.95 -13.96 -4.22
N GLU A 269 26.07 -14.45 -3.64
CA GLU A 269 27.42 -14.03 -4.03
C GLU A 269 27.81 -14.47 -5.45
N GLU A 270 27.21 -15.54 -5.98
CA GLU A 270 27.49 -16.11 -7.31
C GLU A 270 26.57 -15.52 -8.38
N ILE A 271 25.27 -15.30 -8.05
CA ILE A 271 24.26 -14.86 -9.00
C ILE A 271 23.58 -13.60 -8.46
N LYS A 272 23.67 -12.52 -9.23
CA LYS A 272 22.97 -11.27 -8.94
C LYS A 272 21.73 -11.12 -9.84
N ILE A 273 20.58 -10.99 -9.22
CA ILE A 273 19.36 -10.67 -9.92
C ILE A 273 19.23 -9.14 -10.02
N ASN A 274 19.09 -8.64 -11.23
CA ASN A 274 18.98 -7.22 -11.51
C ASN A 274 17.68 -6.96 -12.28
N ILE A 275 16.79 -6.14 -11.72
CA ILE A 275 15.53 -5.80 -12.37
C ILE A 275 15.72 -4.53 -13.18
N ILE A 276 15.75 -4.69 -14.52
CA ILE A 276 15.96 -3.58 -15.45
C ILE A 276 14.72 -2.69 -15.53
N GLN A 277 13.53 -3.30 -15.56
CA GLN A 277 12.28 -2.56 -15.72
C GLN A 277 11.12 -3.22 -14.98
N LYS A 278 10.34 -2.38 -14.30
CA LYS A 278 9.06 -2.72 -13.66
C LYS A 278 7.97 -1.94 -14.40
N ALA A 279 6.92 -2.60 -14.87
CA ALA A 279 5.82 -1.90 -15.55
C ALA A 279 4.49 -2.64 -15.45
N VAL A 280 3.40 -1.86 -15.29
CA VAL A 280 2.05 -2.38 -15.39
C VAL A 280 1.66 -2.54 -16.87
N GLY A 281 1.28 -3.73 -17.28
CA GLY A 281 0.87 -4.03 -18.66
C GLY A 281 1.23 -5.43 -19.10
N GLN A 282 0.86 -5.74 -20.34
CA GLN A 282 1.18 -7.03 -20.98
C GLN A 282 2.63 -7.03 -21.50
N ILE A 283 3.18 -8.23 -21.63
CA ILE A 283 4.42 -8.44 -22.37
C ILE A 283 4.09 -8.22 -23.85
N SER A 284 4.79 -7.30 -24.49
CA SER A 284 4.77 -7.08 -25.94
C SER A 284 6.10 -7.53 -26.51
N GLU A 285 6.06 -8.12 -27.69
CA GLU A 285 7.24 -8.43 -28.49
C GLU A 285 7.99 -7.18 -28.90
#